data_db8f4cb8987d4caa753624bfb80d6918
#
_entry.id   db8f4cb8987d4caa753624bfb80d6918
#
_cell.length_a   1.000
_cell.length_b   1.000
_cell.length_c   1.000
_cell.angle_alpha   90.00
_cell.angle_beta   90.00
_cell.angle_gamma   90.00
#
_symmetry.space_group_name_H-M   'P 1'
#
loop_
_entity.id
_entity.type
_entity.pdbx_description
1 polymer ?
#
loop_
_entity_poly.entity_id
_entity_poly.type
_entity_poly.pdbx_seq_one_letter_code
_entity_poly.pdbx_strand_id
1 'polypeptide(L)'
;MIELIVSDMDGTLLNEKMKVSETNAKAIKAAIDKGIHFMVATGRGFTEAQPLLQEVGINCSFITLNGAQVYNEEGEVIQNIGIDKKTVHEVVAEIKKRNLYCEMTTSNGIYSDNKAKRIESVASLLYETNPDTTYKMAVVLAAARLEIMNINYVEDYEQLVHDDSIEVLKIIAFSDDGRKVLGPLTKELEKSGNLAITASFVNNIEINNINAQKGIALEAAAKKLNIPLENIMTLGDNFNDVSMLEVAGYSFAMENAEEEVKTYAKYRTTSNNASGVAHAISLALNDDLESARAPEILKSAEE
;
A
#
# COMPACT_ATOMS: atom_id res chain seq x y z
N MET A 1 12.70 17.87 -15.80
CA MET A 1 13.71 17.35 -14.82
C MET A 1 12.93 16.71 -13.68
N ILE A 2 13.38 15.56 -13.16
CA ILE A 2 12.68 14.90 -12.04
C ILE A 2 12.98 15.65 -10.74
N GLU A 3 11.91 15.97 -10.00
CA GLU A 3 11.96 16.71 -8.72
C GLU A 3 11.45 15.88 -7.54
N LEU A 4 10.62 14.84 -7.81
CA LEU A 4 10.10 13.91 -6.80
C LEU A 4 10.15 12.50 -7.32
N ILE A 5 10.62 11.56 -6.50
CA ILE A 5 10.56 10.12 -6.75
C ILE A 5 9.62 9.50 -5.72
N VAL A 6 8.63 8.73 -6.19
CA VAL A 6 7.68 8.01 -5.34
C VAL A 6 7.77 6.52 -5.65
N SER A 7 8.11 5.74 -4.64
CA SER A 7 8.25 4.28 -4.78
C SER A 7 7.19 3.55 -3.97
N ASP A 8 6.54 2.58 -4.58
CA ASP A 8 5.89 1.53 -3.81
C ASP A 8 6.92 0.75 -2.99
N MET A 9 6.45 -0.02 -2.02
CA MET A 9 7.27 -0.70 -1.04
C MET A 9 7.38 -2.19 -1.29
N ASP A 10 6.26 -2.90 -1.24
CA ASP A 10 6.21 -4.37 -1.33
C ASP A 10 6.22 -4.83 -2.78
N GLY A 11 7.24 -5.59 -3.19
CA GLY A 11 7.42 -5.96 -4.59
C GLY A 11 8.12 -4.90 -5.44
N THR A 12 8.42 -3.73 -4.87
CA THR A 12 9.11 -2.63 -5.56
C THR A 12 10.40 -2.25 -4.85
N LEU A 13 10.34 -1.57 -3.70
CA LEU A 13 11.51 -1.11 -2.95
C LEU A 13 12.15 -2.24 -2.14
N LEU A 14 11.30 -3.10 -1.54
CA LEU A 14 11.72 -4.23 -0.71
C LEU A 14 12.01 -5.47 -1.55
N ASN A 15 13.11 -6.15 -1.22
CA ASN A 15 13.46 -7.45 -1.79
C ASN A 15 12.66 -8.60 -1.12
N GLU A 16 12.89 -9.85 -1.56
CA GLU A 16 12.26 -11.07 -0.98
C GLU A 16 12.48 -11.25 0.52
N LYS A 17 13.52 -10.61 1.11
CA LYS A 17 13.81 -10.62 2.54
C LYS A 17 13.11 -9.48 3.30
N MET A 18 12.20 -8.78 2.65
CA MET A 18 11.48 -7.62 3.18
C MET A 18 12.42 -6.50 3.66
N LYS A 19 13.51 -6.26 2.92
CA LYS A 19 14.52 -5.25 3.22
C LYS A 19 14.79 -4.34 2.02
N VAL A 20 15.09 -3.08 2.31
CA VAL A 20 15.66 -2.17 1.32
C VAL A 20 17.09 -2.61 1.03
N SER A 21 17.44 -2.92 -0.21
CA SER A 21 18.80 -3.30 -0.58
C SER A 21 19.77 -2.14 -0.40
N GLU A 22 21.04 -2.45 -0.12
CA GLU A 22 22.09 -1.43 0.00
C GLU A 22 22.22 -0.61 -1.29
N THR A 23 22.00 -1.23 -2.45
CA THR A 23 22.02 -0.59 -3.75
C THR A 23 20.88 0.41 -3.90
N ASN A 24 19.65 0.03 -3.54
CA ASN A 24 18.51 0.94 -3.52
C ASN A 24 18.74 2.11 -2.56
N ALA A 25 19.23 1.83 -1.36
CA ALA A 25 19.49 2.87 -0.36
C ALA A 25 20.53 3.90 -0.85
N LYS A 26 21.62 3.45 -1.50
CA LYS A 26 22.65 4.35 -2.07
C LYS A 26 22.09 5.22 -3.19
N ALA A 27 21.29 4.65 -4.08
CA ALA A 27 20.70 5.39 -5.20
C ALA A 27 19.70 6.47 -4.71
N ILE A 28 18.85 6.11 -3.74
CA ILE A 28 17.88 7.05 -3.13
C ILE A 28 18.64 8.21 -2.47
N LYS A 29 19.66 7.92 -1.66
CA LYS A 29 20.47 8.96 -1.00
C LYS A 29 21.15 9.87 -2.03
N ALA A 30 21.69 9.31 -3.13
CA ALA A 30 22.30 10.10 -4.20
C ALA A 30 21.27 11.01 -4.92
N ALA A 31 20.01 10.59 -5.04
CA ALA A 31 18.94 11.44 -5.56
C ALA A 31 18.59 12.57 -4.57
N ILE A 32 18.46 12.24 -3.28
CA ILE A 32 18.20 13.24 -2.22
C ILE A 32 19.33 14.26 -2.13
N ASP A 33 20.59 13.85 -2.22
CA ASP A 33 21.77 14.73 -2.21
C ASP A 33 21.80 15.71 -3.41
N LYS A 34 21.08 15.37 -4.49
CA LYS A 34 20.87 16.25 -5.65
C LYS A 34 19.64 17.15 -5.53
N GLY A 35 18.95 17.12 -4.39
CA GLY A 35 17.76 17.92 -4.13
C GLY A 35 16.46 17.32 -4.67
N ILE A 36 16.45 16.04 -5.07
CA ILE A 36 15.23 15.34 -5.48
C ILE A 36 14.53 14.83 -4.24
N HIS A 37 13.26 15.15 -4.07
CA HIS A 37 12.44 14.61 -3.00
C HIS A 37 12.22 13.10 -3.20
N PHE A 38 12.17 12.36 -2.08
CA PHE A 38 11.80 10.94 -2.09
C PHE A 38 10.59 10.69 -1.19
N MET A 39 9.67 9.86 -1.65
CA MET A 39 8.46 9.49 -0.93
C MET A 39 8.17 8.00 -1.12
N VAL A 40 7.63 7.36 -0.11
CA VAL A 40 7.12 5.98 -0.20
C VAL A 40 5.60 6.00 -0.30
N ALA A 41 5.01 5.17 -1.19
CA ALA A 41 3.58 4.99 -1.32
C ALA A 41 3.20 3.51 -1.12
N THR A 42 2.53 3.17 -0.01
CA THR A 42 2.32 1.77 0.41
C THR A 42 0.91 1.50 0.95
N GLY A 43 0.50 0.24 0.89
CA GLY A 43 -0.70 -0.26 1.60
C GLY A 43 -0.49 -0.45 3.11
N ARG A 44 0.77 -0.45 3.57
CA ARG A 44 1.13 -0.56 5.01
C ARG A 44 0.76 0.70 5.79
N GLY A 45 0.61 0.54 7.10
CA GLY A 45 0.57 1.66 8.03
C GLY A 45 1.95 2.27 8.26
N PHE A 46 2.00 3.52 8.72
CA PHE A 46 3.24 4.26 8.95
C PHE A 46 4.21 3.55 9.90
N THR A 47 3.70 2.99 11.01
CA THR A 47 4.50 2.26 12.01
C THR A 47 5.12 0.96 11.49
N GLU A 48 4.63 0.44 10.37
CA GLU A 48 5.17 -0.74 9.70
C GLU A 48 6.16 -0.35 8.59
N ALA A 49 5.94 0.78 7.93
CA ALA A 49 6.73 1.24 6.79
C ALA A 49 8.00 2.00 7.21
N GLN A 50 7.86 2.99 8.10
CA GLN A 50 8.95 3.89 8.50
C GLN A 50 10.20 3.16 9.03
N PRO A 51 10.11 2.15 9.91
CA PRO A 51 11.29 1.47 10.45
C PRO A 51 12.21 0.88 9.37
N LEU A 52 11.64 0.40 8.26
CA LEU A 52 12.40 -0.21 7.15
C LEU A 52 13.27 0.80 6.39
N LEU A 53 12.84 2.05 6.32
CA LEU A 53 13.60 3.15 5.73
C LEU A 53 14.64 3.68 6.74
N GLN A 54 14.28 3.75 8.02
CA GLN A 54 15.18 4.16 9.10
C GLN A 54 16.37 3.22 9.26
N GLU A 55 16.19 1.90 9.10
CA GLU A 55 17.28 0.90 9.13
C GLU A 55 18.41 1.24 8.14
N VAL A 56 18.06 1.82 6.99
CA VAL A 56 19.04 2.21 5.96
C VAL A 56 19.38 3.71 5.98
N GLY A 57 18.90 4.45 6.99
CA GLY A 57 19.18 5.86 7.21
C GLY A 57 18.56 6.76 6.13
N ILE A 58 17.34 6.45 5.70
CA ILE A 58 16.53 7.28 4.80
C ILE A 58 15.37 7.86 5.61
N ASN A 59 15.25 9.19 5.60
CA ASN A 59 14.10 9.92 6.09
C ASN A 59 13.33 10.48 4.90
N CYS A 60 12.00 10.24 4.85
CA CYS A 60 11.18 10.67 3.72
C CYS A 60 9.71 10.79 4.14
N SER A 61 8.91 11.39 3.29
CA SER A 61 7.45 11.43 3.41
C SER A 61 6.81 10.08 3.02
N PHE A 62 5.60 9.82 3.53
CA PHE A 62 4.89 8.55 3.28
C PHE A 62 3.44 8.80 2.87
N ILE A 63 3.01 8.11 1.82
CA ILE A 63 1.63 7.83 1.49
C ILE A 63 1.37 6.41 2.01
N THR A 64 0.50 6.26 3.01
CA THR A 64 0.21 5.00 3.68
C THR A 64 -1.24 4.56 3.50
N LEU A 65 -1.55 3.31 3.82
CA LEU A 65 -2.90 2.75 3.73
C LEU A 65 -3.54 2.99 2.34
N ASN A 66 -2.74 2.80 1.27
CA ASN A 66 -3.15 3.02 -0.12
C ASN A 66 -3.57 4.47 -0.44
N GLY A 67 -3.14 5.45 0.34
CA GLY A 67 -3.48 6.87 0.16
C GLY A 67 -4.46 7.41 1.20
N ALA A 68 -4.95 6.58 2.13
CA ALA A 68 -5.84 7.05 3.18
C ALA A 68 -5.14 7.96 4.20
N GLN A 69 -3.81 7.89 4.31
CA GLN A 69 -3.06 8.72 5.25
C GLN A 69 -1.72 9.15 4.64
N VAL A 70 -1.36 10.41 4.80
CA VAL A 70 -0.09 10.98 4.30
C VAL A 70 0.68 11.60 5.46
N TYR A 71 1.98 11.29 5.52
CA TYR A 71 2.92 11.81 6.51
C TYR A 71 4.01 12.66 5.84
N ASN A 72 4.42 13.71 6.52
CA ASN A 72 5.62 14.47 6.14
C ASN A 72 6.92 13.77 6.61
N GLU A 73 8.07 14.37 6.32
CA GLU A 73 9.38 13.84 6.70
C GLU A 73 9.60 13.84 8.23
N GLU A 74 8.88 14.69 8.96
CA GLU A 74 8.90 14.76 10.43
C GLU A 74 8.05 13.65 11.09
N GLY A 75 7.29 12.88 10.29
CA GLY A 75 6.39 11.84 10.77
C GLY A 75 5.06 12.39 11.29
N GLU A 76 4.69 13.62 10.91
CA GLU A 76 3.41 14.22 11.22
C GLU A 76 2.38 13.88 10.15
N VAL A 77 1.16 13.59 10.58
CA VAL A 77 0.03 13.38 9.67
C VAL A 77 -0.37 14.70 9.03
N ILE A 78 -0.28 14.77 7.70
CA ILE A 78 -0.66 15.97 6.93
C ILE A 78 -1.98 15.80 6.17
N GLN A 79 -2.48 14.57 6.07
CA GLN A 79 -3.75 14.26 5.42
C GLN A 79 -4.31 12.93 5.90
N ASN A 80 -5.62 12.89 6.17
CA ASN A 80 -6.42 11.69 6.32
C ASN A 80 -7.57 11.69 5.31
N ILE A 81 -7.90 10.51 4.76
CA ILE A 81 -9.07 10.27 3.93
C ILE A 81 -9.80 9.07 4.52
N GLY A 82 -10.72 9.32 5.43
CA GLY A 82 -11.52 8.30 6.10
C GLY A 82 -12.73 7.84 5.27
N ILE A 83 -13.25 6.68 5.60
CA ILE A 83 -14.55 6.18 5.16
C ILE A 83 -15.61 6.87 6.02
N ASP A 84 -16.64 7.43 5.42
CA ASP A 84 -17.72 8.05 6.20
C ASP A 84 -18.44 7.03 7.09
N LYS A 85 -18.91 7.46 8.25
CA LYS A 85 -19.45 6.59 9.30
C LYS A 85 -20.65 5.77 8.86
N LYS A 86 -21.51 6.31 8.00
CA LYS A 86 -22.65 5.59 7.46
C LYS A 86 -22.16 4.43 6.57
N THR A 87 -21.19 4.69 5.71
CA THR A 87 -20.57 3.66 4.86
C THR A 87 -19.84 2.61 5.72
N VAL A 88 -19.12 3.01 6.78
CA VAL A 88 -18.51 2.05 7.72
C VAL A 88 -19.56 1.12 8.32
N HIS A 89 -20.68 1.65 8.80
CA HIS A 89 -21.79 0.86 9.34
C HIS A 89 -22.33 -0.14 8.30
N GLU A 90 -22.56 0.30 7.05
CA GLU A 90 -23.05 -0.55 5.96
C GLU A 90 -22.04 -1.66 5.62
N VAL A 91 -20.75 -1.36 5.54
CA VAL A 91 -19.67 -2.33 5.30
C VAL A 91 -19.61 -3.37 6.41
N VAL A 92 -19.65 -2.94 7.68
CA VAL A 92 -19.63 -3.84 8.84
C VAL A 92 -20.84 -4.76 8.84
N ALA A 93 -22.03 -4.23 8.53
CA ALA A 93 -23.25 -5.02 8.44
C ALA A 93 -23.14 -6.12 7.36
N GLU A 94 -22.61 -5.81 6.18
CA GLU A 94 -22.42 -6.79 5.11
C GLU A 94 -21.36 -7.85 5.44
N ILE A 95 -20.30 -7.49 6.17
CA ILE A 95 -19.27 -8.40 6.68
C ILE A 95 -19.87 -9.35 7.73
N LYS A 96 -20.57 -8.80 8.73
CA LYS A 96 -21.25 -9.57 9.80
C LYS A 96 -22.30 -10.54 9.24
N LYS A 97 -23.10 -10.12 8.25
CA LYS A 97 -24.11 -10.95 7.57
C LYS A 97 -23.51 -12.21 6.95
N ARG A 98 -22.23 -12.18 6.59
CA ARG A 98 -21.49 -13.32 6.00
C ARG A 98 -20.64 -14.08 7.02
N ASN A 99 -20.73 -13.74 8.31
CA ASN A 99 -19.90 -14.28 9.39
C ASN A 99 -18.38 -14.13 9.13
N LEU A 100 -17.99 -13.06 8.46
CA LEU A 100 -16.58 -12.79 8.19
C LEU A 100 -15.93 -12.00 9.33
N TYR A 101 -14.66 -12.27 9.55
CA TYR A 101 -13.81 -11.46 10.43
C TYR A 101 -13.30 -10.23 9.68
N CYS A 102 -13.21 -9.10 10.39
CA CYS A 102 -12.57 -7.90 9.85
C CYS A 102 -11.76 -7.18 10.91
N GLU A 103 -10.92 -6.25 10.45
CA GLU A 103 -10.15 -5.31 11.27
C GLU A 103 -10.32 -3.93 10.72
N MET A 104 -10.25 -2.93 11.61
CA MET A 104 -10.29 -1.52 11.24
C MET A 104 -8.99 -0.83 11.58
N THR A 105 -8.37 -0.22 10.59
CA THR A 105 -7.31 0.76 10.80
C THR A 105 -7.94 2.13 10.86
N THR A 106 -7.67 2.85 11.94
CA THR A 106 -8.25 4.16 12.22
C THR A 106 -7.16 5.21 12.42
N SER A 107 -7.56 6.48 12.56
CA SER A 107 -6.65 7.57 12.96
C SER A 107 -6.02 7.35 14.35
N ASN A 108 -6.56 6.44 15.17
CA ASN A 108 -6.12 6.17 16.53
C ASN A 108 -5.62 4.72 16.75
N GLY A 109 -5.19 4.04 15.67
CA GLY A 109 -4.65 2.69 15.72
C GLY A 109 -5.54 1.63 15.08
N ILE A 110 -5.16 0.37 15.26
CA ILE A 110 -5.86 -0.78 14.71
C ILE A 110 -6.83 -1.33 15.76
N TYR A 111 -8.02 -1.67 15.31
CA TYR A 111 -9.11 -2.23 16.14
C TYR A 111 -9.55 -3.59 15.63
N SER A 112 -9.83 -4.49 16.58
CA SER A 112 -10.38 -5.82 16.31
C SER A 112 -11.47 -6.15 17.33
N ASP A 113 -12.52 -6.83 16.88
CA ASP A 113 -13.58 -7.35 17.77
C ASP A 113 -13.34 -8.81 18.20
N ASN A 114 -12.24 -9.44 17.71
CA ASN A 114 -12.00 -10.86 17.95
C ASN A 114 -10.50 -11.21 18.02
N LYS A 115 -9.95 -11.24 19.24
CA LYS A 115 -8.54 -11.60 19.48
C LYS A 115 -8.17 -12.99 18.94
N ALA A 116 -9.06 -13.97 19.04
CA ALA A 116 -8.78 -15.33 18.58
C ALA A 116 -8.68 -15.40 17.05
N LYS A 117 -9.61 -14.74 16.34
CA LYS A 117 -9.57 -14.64 14.88
C LYS A 117 -8.35 -13.86 14.38
N ARG A 118 -7.92 -12.84 15.10
CA ARG A 118 -6.67 -12.12 14.78
C ARG A 118 -5.45 -13.05 14.86
N ILE A 119 -5.34 -13.83 15.95
CA ILE A 119 -4.26 -14.81 16.10
C ILE A 119 -4.29 -15.82 14.96
N GLU A 120 -5.47 -16.35 14.63
CA GLU A 120 -5.67 -17.31 13.54
C GLU A 120 -5.22 -16.74 12.19
N SER A 121 -5.65 -15.52 11.83
CA SER A 121 -5.29 -14.86 10.56
C SER A 121 -3.78 -14.64 10.44
N VAL A 122 -3.13 -14.15 11.51
CA VAL A 122 -1.67 -13.95 11.50
C VAL A 122 -0.92 -15.28 11.46
N ALA A 123 -1.42 -16.30 12.16
CA ALA A 123 -0.82 -17.63 12.16
C ALA A 123 -0.91 -18.29 10.78
N SER A 124 -2.05 -18.18 10.11
CA SER A 124 -2.23 -18.68 8.74
C SER A 124 -1.25 -18.01 7.78
N LEU A 125 -1.13 -16.69 7.84
CA LEU A 125 -0.17 -15.95 7.01
C LEU A 125 1.27 -16.41 7.27
N LEU A 126 1.68 -16.54 8.53
CA LEU A 126 3.03 -17.00 8.90
C LEU A 126 3.30 -18.43 8.44
N TYR A 127 2.31 -19.30 8.50
CA TYR A 127 2.41 -20.67 8.05
C TYR A 127 2.55 -20.77 6.52
N GLU A 128 1.75 -20.00 5.77
CA GLU A 128 1.78 -19.98 4.31
C GLU A 128 3.06 -19.37 3.74
N THR A 129 3.61 -18.35 4.42
CA THR A 129 4.79 -17.62 3.94
C THR A 129 6.13 -18.22 4.40
N ASN A 130 6.12 -19.15 5.38
CA ASN A 130 7.34 -19.75 5.93
C ASN A 130 7.28 -21.29 5.92
N PRO A 131 7.81 -21.93 4.88
CA PRO A 131 7.73 -23.39 4.68
C PRO A 131 8.27 -24.24 5.86
N ASP A 132 9.21 -23.69 6.62
CA ASP A 132 9.83 -24.38 7.77
C ASP A 132 9.06 -24.19 9.09
N THR A 133 7.95 -23.44 9.08
CA THR A 133 7.16 -23.13 10.26
C THR A 133 5.95 -24.05 10.35
N THR A 134 5.83 -24.84 11.43
CA THR A 134 4.59 -25.60 11.67
C THR A 134 3.45 -24.66 12.10
N TYR A 135 2.19 -25.02 11.83
CA TYR A 135 1.04 -24.20 12.24
C TYR A 135 1.03 -23.90 13.76
N LYS A 136 1.43 -24.87 14.61
CA LYS A 136 1.56 -24.63 16.05
C LYS A 136 2.60 -23.55 16.39
N MET A 137 3.74 -23.56 15.70
CA MET A 137 4.77 -22.50 15.87
C MET A 137 4.24 -21.16 15.36
N ALA A 138 3.53 -21.15 14.22
CA ALA A 138 2.91 -19.96 13.69
C ALA A 138 1.90 -19.32 14.66
N VAL A 139 1.07 -20.13 15.33
CA VAL A 139 0.13 -19.64 16.37
C VAL A 139 0.87 -19.00 17.56
N VAL A 140 1.95 -19.62 18.05
CA VAL A 140 2.75 -19.07 19.17
C VAL A 140 3.42 -17.76 18.75
N LEU A 141 4.00 -17.72 17.55
CA LEU A 141 4.61 -16.49 17.00
C LEU A 141 3.57 -15.38 16.76
N ALA A 142 2.41 -15.75 16.25
CA ALA A 142 1.30 -14.80 16.05
C ALA A 142 0.85 -14.20 17.38
N ALA A 143 0.63 -15.03 18.40
CA ALA A 143 0.24 -14.57 19.74
C ALA A 143 1.30 -13.64 20.36
N ALA A 144 2.60 -14.01 20.27
CA ALA A 144 3.69 -13.19 20.77
C ALA A 144 3.80 -11.84 20.00
N ARG A 145 3.63 -11.87 18.67
CA ARG A 145 3.65 -10.67 17.82
C ARG A 145 2.52 -9.70 18.18
N LEU A 146 1.34 -10.20 18.51
CA LEU A 146 0.20 -9.37 18.88
C LEU A 146 0.38 -8.62 20.20
N GLU A 147 1.16 -9.15 21.13
CA GLU A 147 1.51 -8.45 22.39
C GLU A 147 2.45 -7.24 22.14
N ILE A 148 3.18 -7.25 21.01
CA ILE A 148 4.07 -6.15 20.60
C ILE A 148 3.31 -5.13 19.73
N MET A 149 2.29 -5.57 19.00
CA MET A 149 1.45 -4.70 18.16
C MET A 149 0.36 -4.07 19.04
N ASN A 150 0.29 -2.74 19.07
CA ASN A 150 -0.78 -1.99 19.74
C ASN A 150 -2.11 -2.17 18.99
N ILE A 151 -2.82 -3.26 19.29
CA ILE A 151 -4.16 -3.51 18.76
C ILE A 151 -5.16 -3.24 19.87
N ASN A 152 -6.12 -2.40 19.59
CA ASN A 152 -7.23 -2.09 20.47
C ASN A 152 -8.35 -3.12 20.24
N TYR A 153 -8.90 -3.68 21.33
CA TYR A 153 -10.03 -4.61 21.25
C TYR A 153 -11.31 -3.91 21.65
N VAL A 154 -12.35 -4.11 20.85
CA VAL A 154 -13.71 -3.60 21.10
C VAL A 154 -14.70 -4.76 21.11
N GLU A 155 -15.80 -4.63 21.81
CA GLU A 155 -16.88 -5.63 21.77
C GLU A 155 -17.68 -5.55 20.49
N ASP A 156 -17.86 -4.33 19.96
CA ASP A 156 -18.53 -4.07 18.68
C ASP A 156 -17.92 -2.82 18.01
N TYR A 157 -17.75 -2.89 16.68
CA TYR A 157 -17.26 -1.77 15.87
C TYR A 157 -18.19 -0.57 15.84
N GLU A 158 -19.47 -0.73 16.21
CA GLU A 158 -20.41 0.41 16.36
C GLU A 158 -19.89 1.46 17.35
N GLN A 159 -19.08 1.06 18.34
CA GLN A 159 -18.44 2.00 19.25
C GLN A 159 -17.53 2.99 18.52
N LEU A 160 -16.84 2.54 17.45
CA LEU A 160 -15.96 3.38 16.63
C LEU A 160 -16.78 4.29 15.69
N VAL A 161 -17.91 3.79 15.20
CA VAL A 161 -18.82 4.56 14.32
C VAL A 161 -19.42 5.75 15.07
N HIS A 162 -19.70 5.59 16.37
CA HIS A 162 -20.30 6.64 17.20
C HIS A 162 -19.27 7.61 17.81
N ASP A 163 -17.98 7.33 17.73
CA ASP A 163 -16.93 8.21 18.23
C ASP A 163 -16.47 9.19 17.14
N ASP A 164 -16.81 10.46 17.29
CA ASP A 164 -16.48 11.51 16.34
C ASP A 164 -14.98 11.86 16.29
N SER A 165 -14.21 11.44 17.28
CA SER A 165 -12.74 11.64 17.32
C SER A 165 -11.97 10.60 16.50
N ILE A 166 -12.63 9.51 16.08
CA ILE A 166 -12.03 8.39 15.35
C ILE A 166 -12.46 8.43 13.88
N GLU A 167 -11.47 8.48 12.97
CA GLU A 167 -11.66 8.29 11.54
C GLU A 167 -11.28 6.85 11.16
N VAL A 168 -12.16 6.13 10.47
CA VAL A 168 -11.87 4.80 9.93
C VAL A 168 -11.21 4.97 8.58
N LEU A 169 -9.94 4.60 8.47
CA LEU A 169 -9.11 4.81 7.28
C LEU A 169 -9.13 3.60 6.34
N LYS A 170 -9.18 2.39 6.90
CA LYS A 170 -9.21 1.13 6.15
C LYS A 170 -9.94 0.06 6.94
N ILE A 171 -10.72 -0.76 6.26
CA ILE A 171 -11.30 -1.99 6.80
C ILE A 171 -10.70 -3.16 6.01
N ILE A 172 -10.21 -4.19 6.70
CA ILE A 172 -9.72 -5.42 6.08
C ILE A 172 -10.67 -6.54 6.46
N ALA A 173 -11.28 -7.20 5.48
CA ALA A 173 -12.11 -8.38 5.71
C ALA A 173 -11.37 -9.63 5.27
N PHE A 174 -11.51 -10.71 6.05
CA PHE A 174 -10.80 -11.98 5.85
C PHE A 174 -11.78 -13.12 5.62
N SER A 175 -11.37 -14.10 4.79
CA SER A 175 -12.11 -15.35 4.57
C SER A 175 -11.16 -16.47 4.18
N ASP A 176 -11.27 -17.61 4.86
CA ASP A 176 -10.53 -18.83 4.53
C ASP A 176 -10.98 -19.42 3.17
N ASP A 177 -12.22 -19.15 2.76
CA ASP A 177 -12.75 -19.50 1.43
C ASP A 177 -12.29 -18.54 0.31
N GLY A 178 -11.50 -17.52 0.65
CA GLY A 178 -10.89 -16.57 -0.27
C GLY A 178 -11.90 -15.91 -1.20
N ARG A 179 -11.55 -15.80 -2.47
CA ARG A 179 -12.35 -15.08 -3.50
C ARG A 179 -13.77 -15.63 -3.69
N LYS A 180 -14.05 -16.88 -3.31
CA LYS A 180 -15.40 -17.46 -3.40
C LYS A 180 -16.41 -16.71 -2.53
N VAL A 181 -15.99 -16.24 -1.36
CA VAL A 181 -16.83 -15.47 -0.43
C VAL A 181 -16.55 -13.98 -0.54
N LEU A 182 -15.29 -13.58 -0.67
CA LEU A 182 -14.89 -12.17 -0.77
C LEU A 182 -15.32 -11.53 -2.10
N GLY A 183 -15.32 -12.27 -3.22
CA GLY A 183 -15.73 -11.73 -4.51
C GLY A 183 -17.20 -11.23 -4.55
N PRO A 184 -18.18 -12.00 -4.08
CA PRO A 184 -19.55 -11.51 -3.91
C PRO A 184 -19.67 -10.32 -2.95
N LEU A 185 -18.88 -10.27 -1.87
CA LEU A 185 -18.84 -9.14 -0.95
C LEU A 185 -18.31 -7.88 -1.66
N THR A 186 -17.18 -8.00 -2.38
CA THR A 186 -16.60 -6.91 -3.17
C THR A 186 -17.63 -6.30 -4.11
N LYS A 187 -18.29 -7.13 -4.93
CA LYS A 187 -19.34 -6.67 -5.87
C LYS A 187 -20.52 -5.98 -5.19
N GLU A 188 -20.87 -6.38 -3.98
CA GLU A 188 -21.95 -5.73 -3.22
C GLU A 188 -21.51 -4.35 -2.72
N LEU A 189 -20.31 -4.26 -2.15
CA LEU A 189 -19.77 -3.00 -1.61
C LEU A 189 -19.46 -1.98 -2.71
N GLU A 190 -19.00 -2.43 -3.88
CA GLU A 190 -18.73 -1.56 -5.04
C GLU A 190 -19.97 -0.81 -5.55
N LYS A 191 -21.19 -1.32 -5.29
CA LYS A 191 -22.43 -0.65 -5.69
C LYS A 191 -22.63 0.73 -5.06
N SER A 192 -21.99 0.98 -3.93
CA SER A 192 -22.04 2.28 -3.25
C SER A 192 -21.33 3.39 -4.04
N GLY A 193 -20.35 3.03 -4.88
CA GLY A 193 -19.55 3.94 -5.70
C GLY A 193 -18.59 4.85 -4.92
N ASN A 194 -18.51 4.70 -3.60
CA ASN A 194 -17.68 5.53 -2.72
C ASN A 194 -16.53 4.75 -2.05
N LEU A 195 -16.29 3.50 -2.44
CA LEU A 195 -15.25 2.63 -1.91
C LEU A 195 -14.26 2.19 -2.99
N ALA A 196 -12.98 2.18 -2.63
CA ALA A 196 -11.91 1.52 -3.35
C ALA A 196 -11.61 0.18 -2.65
N ILE A 197 -11.71 -0.93 -3.38
CA ILE A 197 -11.53 -2.27 -2.83
C ILE A 197 -10.37 -2.94 -3.54
N THR A 198 -9.35 -3.30 -2.77
CA THR A 198 -8.14 -4.00 -3.24
C THR A 198 -7.96 -5.32 -2.48
N ALA A 199 -6.94 -6.08 -2.81
CA ALA A 199 -6.57 -7.30 -2.09
C ALA A 199 -5.05 -7.43 -2.07
N SER A 200 -4.48 -7.71 -0.90
CA SER A 200 -3.06 -8.03 -0.74
C SER A 200 -2.80 -9.53 -0.87
N PHE A 201 -3.80 -10.35 -0.51
CA PHE A 201 -3.75 -11.82 -0.54
C PHE A 201 -5.06 -12.39 -1.06
N VAL A 202 -5.07 -13.69 -1.39
CA VAL A 202 -6.27 -14.40 -1.87
C VAL A 202 -7.38 -14.43 -0.82
N ASN A 203 -7.02 -14.41 0.45
CA ASN A 203 -7.90 -14.58 1.62
C ASN A 203 -8.32 -13.26 2.29
N ASN A 204 -8.01 -12.09 1.69
CA ASN A 204 -8.45 -10.80 2.20
C ASN A 204 -8.97 -9.86 1.12
N ILE A 205 -9.71 -8.84 1.55
CA ILE A 205 -9.96 -7.60 0.80
C ILE A 205 -9.69 -6.41 1.72
N GLU A 206 -9.16 -5.35 1.14
CA GLU A 206 -8.90 -4.06 1.77
C GLU A 206 -9.87 -3.04 1.22
N ILE A 207 -10.63 -2.41 2.11
CA ILE A 207 -11.70 -1.49 1.79
C ILE A 207 -11.28 -0.10 2.27
N ASN A 208 -11.14 0.83 1.35
CA ASN A 208 -10.80 2.22 1.60
C ASN A 208 -11.87 3.16 1.03
N ASN A 209 -11.81 4.43 1.40
CA ASN A 209 -12.55 5.47 0.69
C ASN A 209 -12.12 5.51 -0.78
N ILE A 210 -13.05 5.77 -1.71
CA ILE A 210 -12.74 5.84 -3.16
C ILE A 210 -11.65 6.86 -3.49
N ASN A 211 -11.50 7.92 -2.69
CA ASN A 211 -10.47 8.93 -2.84
C ASN A 211 -9.14 8.56 -2.15
N ALA A 212 -9.10 7.46 -1.40
CA ALA A 212 -7.87 6.93 -0.80
C ALA A 212 -7.15 6.03 -1.79
N GLN A 213 -6.51 6.64 -2.78
CA GLN A 213 -5.70 5.98 -3.80
C GLN A 213 -4.31 6.62 -3.84
N LYS A 214 -3.28 5.83 -4.14
CA LYS A 214 -1.88 6.31 -4.17
C LYS A 214 -1.71 7.50 -5.11
N GLY A 215 -2.35 7.48 -6.28
CA GLY A 215 -2.29 8.58 -7.25
C GLY A 215 -2.95 9.86 -6.75
N ILE A 216 -4.15 9.77 -6.15
CA ILE A 216 -4.86 10.94 -5.60
C ILE A 216 -4.05 11.56 -4.44
N ALA A 217 -3.50 10.72 -3.57
CA ALA A 217 -2.63 11.20 -2.48
C ALA A 217 -1.33 11.82 -3.00
N LEU A 218 -0.74 11.25 -4.06
CA LEU A 218 0.42 11.80 -4.74
C LEU A 218 0.12 13.17 -5.36
N GLU A 219 -0.99 13.34 -6.08
CA GLU A 219 -1.40 14.64 -6.63
C GLU A 219 -1.54 15.71 -5.55
N ALA A 220 -2.16 15.35 -4.42
CA ALA A 220 -2.30 16.27 -3.29
C ALA A 220 -0.96 16.63 -2.65
N ALA A 221 -0.03 15.68 -2.50
CA ALA A 221 1.31 15.89 -1.99
C ALA A 221 2.14 16.75 -2.95
N ALA A 222 2.11 16.45 -4.24
CA ALA A 222 2.80 17.21 -5.29
C ALA A 222 2.35 18.67 -5.33
N LYS A 223 1.04 18.91 -5.22
CA LYS A 223 0.50 20.28 -5.13
C LYS A 223 1.01 21.05 -3.92
N LYS A 224 1.14 20.41 -2.76
CA LYS A 224 1.69 21.03 -1.55
C LYS A 224 3.18 21.37 -1.69
N LEU A 225 3.93 20.53 -2.41
CA LEU A 225 5.35 20.74 -2.72
C LEU A 225 5.58 21.72 -3.90
N ASN A 226 4.52 22.14 -4.60
CA ASN A 226 4.57 22.90 -5.85
C ASN A 226 5.37 22.17 -6.96
N ILE A 227 5.31 20.83 -7.02
CA ILE A 227 5.98 20.00 -8.02
C ILE A 227 4.95 19.60 -9.09
N PRO A 228 5.18 19.94 -10.37
CA PRO A 228 4.33 19.46 -11.47
C PRO A 228 4.38 17.95 -11.63
N LEU A 229 3.26 17.33 -11.98
CA LEU A 229 3.16 15.85 -12.16
C LEU A 229 4.12 15.34 -13.24
N GLU A 230 4.39 16.14 -14.28
CA GLU A 230 5.38 15.84 -15.32
C GLU A 230 6.83 15.74 -14.80
N ASN A 231 7.12 16.27 -13.61
CA ASN A 231 8.43 16.20 -12.95
C ASN A 231 8.49 15.12 -11.86
N ILE A 232 7.49 14.24 -11.82
CA ILE A 232 7.42 13.15 -10.84
C ILE A 232 7.75 11.81 -11.49
N MET A 233 8.60 11.05 -10.82
CA MET A 233 8.92 9.67 -11.15
C MET A 233 8.23 8.74 -10.15
N THR A 234 7.49 7.74 -10.64
CA THR A 234 6.83 6.72 -9.83
C THR A 234 7.32 5.31 -10.18
N LEU A 235 7.38 4.43 -9.19
CA LEU A 235 7.74 3.01 -9.36
C LEU A 235 6.72 2.13 -8.63
N GLY A 236 6.23 1.10 -9.30
CA GLY A 236 5.24 0.19 -8.75
C GLY A 236 5.17 -1.15 -9.48
N ASP A 237 4.48 -2.12 -8.88
CA ASP A 237 4.38 -3.48 -9.42
C ASP A 237 2.96 -4.06 -9.37
N ASN A 238 2.01 -3.45 -8.66
CA ASN A 238 0.70 -4.03 -8.42
C ASN A 238 -0.45 -3.06 -8.79
N PHE A 239 -1.68 -3.55 -8.78
CA PHE A 239 -2.87 -2.81 -9.18
C PHE A 239 -3.15 -1.56 -8.32
N ASN A 240 -2.77 -1.55 -7.03
CA ASN A 240 -2.88 -0.38 -6.18
C ASN A 240 -1.91 0.76 -6.55
N ASP A 241 -0.94 0.49 -7.44
CA ASP A 241 0.01 1.47 -7.96
C ASP A 241 -0.46 2.14 -9.24
N VAL A 242 -1.42 1.53 -9.95
CA VAL A 242 -1.88 2.01 -11.25
C VAL A 242 -2.23 3.49 -11.22
N SER A 243 -2.96 3.94 -10.21
CA SER A 243 -3.35 5.35 -10.09
C SER A 243 -2.15 6.31 -10.03
N MET A 244 -1.04 5.95 -9.38
CA MET A 244 0.16 6.80 -9.35
C MET A 244 1.03 6.64 -10.60
N LEU A 245 1.01 5.46 -11.25
CA LEU A 245 1.71 5.24 -12.52
C LEU A 245 1.09 6.07 -13.66
N GLU A 246 -0.23 6.22 -13.67
CA GLU A 246 -0.96 6.97 -14.70
C GLU A 246 -0.71 8.48 -14.62
N VAL A 247 -0.67 9.06 -13.40
CA VAL A 247 -0.58 10.51 -13.23
C VAL A 247 0.84 11.06 -13.36
N ALA A 248 1.87 10.24 -13.13
CA ALA A 248 3.27 10.67 -13.12
C ALA A 248 3.85 10.91 -14.53
N GLY A 249 4.74 11.90 -14.64
CA GLY A 249 5.50 12.16 -15.88
C GLY A 249 6.39 10.99 -16.29
N TYR A 250 7.02 10.32 -15.30
CA TYR A 250 7.96 9.22 -15.46
C TYR A 250 7.51 8.01 -14.62
N SER A 251 6.69 7.14 -15.18
CA SER A 251 6.18 5.98 -14.45
C SER A 251 6.92 4.70 -14.85
N PHE A 252 7.42 3.96 -13.88
CA PHE A 252 8.16 2.71 -14.04
C PHE A 252 7.38 1.53 -13.48
N ALA A 253 7.15 0.50 -14.29
CA ALA A 253 6.74 -0.80 -13.80
C ALA A 253 7.97 -1.67 -13.55
N MET A 254 7.95 -2.37 -12.42
CA MET A 254 8.96 -3.37 -12.08
C MET A 254 8.88 -4.58 -13.03
N GLU A 255 10.00 -5.29 -13.22
CA GLU A 255 10.02 -6.53 -14.01
C GLU A 255 9.07 -7.60 -13.45
N ASN A 256 9.00 -7.70 -12.13
CA ASN A 256 8.10 -8.62 -11.41
C ASN A 256 6.64 -8.13 -11.33
N ALA A 257 6.29 -6.99 -11.90
CA ALA A 257 4.92 -6.49 -11.93
C ALA A 257 4.02 -7.41 -12.76
N GLU A 258 2.72 -7.42 -12.41
CA GLU A 258 1.68 -8.05 -13.23
C GLU A 258 1.69 -7.47 -14.65
N GLU A 259 1.49 -8.30 -15.67
CA GLU A 259 1.56 -7.87 -17.08
C GLU A 259 0.56 -6.75 -17.40
N GLU A 260 -0.62 -6.79 -16.80
CA GLU A 260 -1.63 -5.74 -16.96
C GLU A 260 -1.15 -4.42 -16.32
N VAL A 261 -0.55 -4.45 -15.14
CA VAL A 261 0.00 -3.27 -14.46
C VAL A 261 1.11 -2.62 -15.30
N LYS A 262 1.93 -3.42 -15.95
CA LYS A 262 2.98 -2.94 -16.87
C LYS A 262 2.42 -2.05 -17.98
N THR A 263 1.18 -2.23 -18.40
CA THR A 263 0.57 -1.43 -19.47
C THR A 263 0.30 0.03 -19.09
N TYR A 264 0.25 0.34 -17.80
CA TYR A 264 0.02 1.69 -17.27
C TYR A 264 1.30 2.51 -17.11
N ALA A 265 2.48 1.88 -17.19
CA ALA A 265 3.75 2.56 -16.99
C ALA A 265 4.46 2.87 -18.32
N LYS A 266 5.09 4.05 -18.39
CA LYS A 266 5.81 4.55 -19.56
C LYS A 266 7.18 3.88 -19.75
N TYR A 267 7.76 3.38 -18.65
CA TYR A 267 9.10 2.79 -18.59
C TYR A 267 9.08 1.44 -17.88
N ARG A 268 10.17 0.68 -18.06
CA ARG A 268 10.41 -0.59 -17.37
C ARG A 268 11.70 -0.52 -16.57
N THR A 269 11.75 -1.22 -15.46
CA THR A 269 12.98 -1.43 -14.71
C THR A 269 13.13 -2.90 -14.31
N THR A 270 14.27 -3.27 -13.73
CA THR A 270 14.53 -4.63 -13.27
C THR A 270 13.67 -4.99 -12.06
N SER A 271 13.72 -6.25 -11.61
CA SER A 271 12.91 -6.71 -10.49
C SER A 271 13.34 -6.07 -9.15
N ASN A 272 12.47 -6.16 -8.16
CA ASN A 272 12.77 -5.73 -6.78
C ASN A 272 14.00 -6.47 -6.21
N ASN A 273 14.19 -7.76 -6.54
CA ASN A 273 15.35 -8.54 -6.13
C ASN A 273 16.64 -8.13 -6.84
N ALA A 274 16.53 -7.52 -8.03
CA ALA A 274 17.64 -6.96 -8.80
C ALA A 274 17.86 -5.46 -8.56
N SER A 275 17.29 -4.90 -7.49
CA SER A 275 17.38 -3.47 -7.13
C SER A 275 16.84 -2.52 -8.22
N GLY A 276 15.68 -2.83 -8.78
CA GLY A 276 15.06 -2.09 -9.88
C GLY A 276 14.80 -0.62 -9.58
N VAL A 277 14.58 -0.24 -8.32
CA VAL A 277 14.47 1.16 -7.91
C VAL A 277 15.78 1.90 -8.16
N ALA A 278 16.92 1.33 -7.77
CA ALA A 278 18.23 1.92 -8.02
C ALA A 278 18.55 2.00 -9.52
N HIS A 279 18.19 0.99 -10.30
CA HIS A 279 18.35 1.00 -11.75
C HIS A 279 17.59 2.16 -12.38
N ALA A 280 16.31 2.33 -12.07
CA ALA A 280 15.48 3.42 -12.58
C ALA A 280 15.99 4.81 -12.15
N ILE A 281 16.42 4.96 -10.88
CA ILE A 281 17.03 6.21 -10.40
C ILE A 281 18.32 6.50 -11.17
N SER A 282 19.15 5.48 -11.44
CA SER A 282 20.40 5.65 -12.20
C SER A 282 20.13 6.16 -13.61
N LEU A 283 19.12 5.61 -14.30
CA LEU A 283 18.71 6.08 -15.62
C LEU A 283 18.27 7.54 -15.59
N ALA A 284 17.48 7.89 -14.58
CA ALA A 284 17.01 9.27 -14.39
C ALA A 284 18.15 10.26 -14.15
N LEU A 285 19.12 9.90 -13.30
CA LEU A 285 20.25 10.76 -12.96
C LEU A 285 21.29 10.90 -14.08
N ASN A 286 21.29 9.98 -15.06
CA ASN A 286 22.20 9.96 -16.21
C ASN A 286 21.54 10.41 -17.53
N ASP A 287 20.29 10.92 -17.48
CA ASP A 287 19.49 11.29 -18.66
C ASP A 287 19.30 10.14 -19.71
N ASP A 288 19.30 8.88 -19.24
CA ASP A 288 19.19 7.67 -20.10
C ASP A 288 17.81 6.99 -19.96
N LEU A 289 16.76 7.75 -19.77
CA LEU A 289 15.40 7.23 -19.58
C LEU A 289 14.86 6.51 -20.82
N GLU A 290 15.25 6.96 -22.01
CA GLU A 290 14.78 6.37 -23.28
C GLU A 290 15.21 4.90 -23.46
N SER A 291 16.33 4.49 -22.85
CA SER A 291 16.77 3.08 -22.87
C SER A 291 15.81 2.12 -22.16
N ALA A 292 15.00 2.64 -21.24
CA ALA A 292 14.01 1.89 -20.45
C ALA A 292 12.57 2.09 -20.93
N ARG A 293 12.36 2.78 -22.06
CA ARG A 293 11.02 3.10 -22.56
C ARG A 293 10.24 1.82 -22.85
N ALA A 294 9.03 1.73 -22.31
CA ALA A 294 8.13 0.62 -22.60
C ALA A 294 7.79 0.59 -24.10
N PRO A 295 7.67 -0.59 -24.72
CA PRO A 295 7.15 -0.70 -26.07
C PRO A 295 5.77 -0.02 -26.13
N GLU A 296 5.50 0.78 -27.18
CA GLU A 296 4.17 1.33 -27.38
C GLU A 296 3.18 0.17 -27.51
N ILE A 297 2.33 0.01 -26.51
CA ILE A 297 1.19 -0.88 -26.62
C ILE A 297 0.18 -0.12 -27.48
N LEU A 298 0.06 -0.52 -28.73
CA LEU A 298 -1.06 -0.14 -29.57
C LEU A 298 -2.32 -0.52 -28.78
N LYS A 299 -2.97 0.47 -28.14
CA LYS A 299 -4.33 0.30 -27.63
C LYS A 299 -5.15 -0.06 -28.86
N SER A 300 -5.49 -1.33 -29.03
CA SER A 300 -6.47 -1.77 -30.00
C SER A 300 -7.74 -0.98 -29.66
N ALA A 301 -8.08 -0.07 -30.53
CA ALA A 301 -9.38 0.58 -30.52
C ALA A 301 -10.40 -0.55 -30.72
N GLU A 302 -10.97 -1.03 -29.63
CA GLU A 302 -12.23 -1.74 -29.69
C GLU A 302 -13.32 -0.68 -29.83
N GLU A 303 -13.81 -0.60 -31.08
CA GLU A 303 -15.05 0.05 -31.44
C GLU A 303 -16.26 -0.61 -30.75
#